data_6662e8ee4c3623ef15aeaf54db5a676c
#
_entry.id   6662e8ee4c3623ef15aeaf54db5a676c
#
_cell.length_a   1.000
_cell.length_b   1.000
_cell.length_c   1.000
_cell.angle_alpha   90.00
_cell.angle_beta   90.00
_cell.angle_gamma   90.00
#
_symmetry.space_group_name_H-M   'P 1'
#
loop_
_entity.id
_entity.type
_entity.pdbx_description
1 polymer ?
#
loop_
_entity_poly.entity_id
_entity_poly.type
_entity_poly.pdbx_seq_one_letter_code
_entity_poly.pdbx_strand_id
1 'polypeptide(L)'
;EPGRKHLHLAQTNEYALNNSITLLSPTKTFNMQGLPCGAAIIPNPELRQEFRRNMRGIAAHIGVFAYTAAEAAYKYGEPWYQELMQYLGENRKLLKEEISKIEGLSLYGPEATYLAWIDCSKTGLDDPPDFFINAGVGVHRGEWFGDSQFVRLNFGCPRSRLEEALSRIKKAFSQRN
;
A
#
# COMPACT_ATOMS: atom_id res chain seq x y z
N GLU A 1 1.52 4.00 -11.01
CA GLU A 1 1.06 4.20 -12.38
C GLU A 1 2.24 4.20 -13.34
N PRO A 2 2.16 3.53 -14.49
CA PRO A 2 3.22 3.62 -15.51
C PRO A 2 3.51 5.08 -15.86
N GLY A 3 4.79 5.44 -15.92
CA GLY A 3 5.24 6.81 -16.18
C GLY A 3 5.22 7.78 -15.00
N ARG A 4 4.68 7.39 -13.85
CA ARG A 4 4.77 8.18 -12.62
C ARG A 4 6.03 7.79 -11.83
N LYS A 5 6.78 8.78 -11.40
CA LYS A 5 7.96 8.60 -10.55
C LYS A 5 7.64 9.07 -9.14
N HIS A 6 7.93 8.24 -8.15
CA HIS A 6 7.83 8.66 -6.75
C HIS A 6 8.84 9.76 -6.45
N LEU A 7 8.37 10.84 -5.84
CA LEU A 7 9.20 11.95 -5.41
C LEU A 7 9.23 11.97 -3.88
N HIS A 8 10.40 11.74 -3.30
CA HIS A 8 10.59 11.90 -1.86
C HIS A 8 10.61 13.38 -1.47
N LEU A 9 10.11 13.70 -0.28
CA LEU A 9 10.11 15.07 0.24
C LEU A 9 11.51 15.71 0.18
N ALA A 10 12.53 14.96 0.55
CA ALA A 10 13.94 15.40 0.49
C ALA A 10 14.43 15.80 -0.90
N GLN A 11 13.72 15.42 -1.98
CA GLN A 11 14.09 15.76 -3.37
C GLN A 11 13.41 17.04 -3.87
N THR A 12 12.50 17.63 -3.11
CA THR A 12 11.72 18.79 -3.56
C THR A 12 12.50 20.10 -3.53
N ASN A 13 13.35 20.30 -2.51
CA ASN A 13 14.20 21.48 -2.38
C ASN A 13 15.25 21.27 -1.27
N GLU A 14 16.21 22.18 -1.17
CA GLU A 14 17.33 22.11 -0.21
C GLU A 14 16.85 22.20 1.25
N TYR A 15 15.83 23.00 1.54
CA TYR A 15 15.25 23.06 2.89
C TYR A 15 14.69 21.70 3.30
N ALA A 16 13.89 21.08 2.46
CA ALA A 16 13.34 19.75 2.71
C ALA A 16 14.43 18.69 2.85
N LEU A 17 15.47 18.74 2.03
CA LEU A 17 16.63 17.84 2.14
C LEU A 17 17.29 17.92 3.52
N ASN A 18 17.50 19.13 4.04
CA ASN A 18 18.19 19.36 5.31
C ASN A 18 17.29 19.23 6.55
N ASN A 19 15.96 19.18 6.38
CA ASN A 19 14.99 19.15 7.49
C ASN A 19 14.05 17.93 7.42
N SER A 20 14.44 16.87 6.74
CA SER A 20 13.62 15.66 6.66
C SER A 20 14.39 14.38 7.00
N ILE A 21 13.64 13.37 7.42
CA ILE A 21 14.11 12.01 7.62
C ILE A 21 13.32 11.13 6.64
N THR A 22 14.00 10.54 5.67
CA THR A 22 13.38 9.60 4.73
C THR A 22 13.57 8.18 5.23
N LEU A 23 12.47 7.50 5.53
CA LEU A 23 12.48 6.10 5.97
C LEU A 23 12.17 5.19 4.77
N LEU A 24 13.03 4.21 4.55
CA LEU A 24 12.91 3.23 3.46
C LEU A 24 12.93 1.81 4.03
N SER A 25 12.22 0.91 3.37
CA SER A 25 12.25 -0.51 3.71
C SER A 25 11.97 -1.37 2.47
N PRO A 26 12.74 -2.44 2.23
CA PRO A 26 12.47 -3.38 1.14
C PRO A 26 11.30 -4.33 1.44
N THR A 27 10.84 -4.38 2.69
CA THR A 27 9.92 -5.42 3.17
C THR A 27 8.60 -5.48 2.41
N LYS A 28 8.02 -4.34 2.04
CA LYS A 28 6.76 -4.30 1.28
C LYS A 28 6.98 -4.52 -0.21
N THR A 29 8.06 -3.97 -0.75
CA THR A 29 8.40 -4.12 -2.18
C THR A 29 8.70 -5.56 -2.53
N PHE A 30 9.51 -6.25 -1.72
CA PHE A 30 10.01 -7.59 -2.00
C PHE A 30 9.32 -8.69 -1.17
N ASN A 31 8.16 -8.39 -0.58
CA ASN A 31 7.35 -9.36 0.19
C ASN A 31 8.16 -10.11 1.28
N MET A 32 8.96 -9.38 2.05
CA MET A 32 9.87 -9.96 3.05
C MET A 32 9.57 -9.46 4.48
N GLN A 33 8.28 -9.37 4.86
CA GLN A 33 7.85 -8.83 6.15
C GLN A 33 8.35 -9.61 7.36
N GLY A 34 8.64 -10.90 7.19
CA GLY A 34 9.25 -11.75 8.23
C GLY A 34 10.74 -11.44 8.49
N LEU A 35 11.38 -10.63 7.64
CA LEU A 35 12.77 -10.21 7.75
C LEU A 35 12.84 -8.67 7.82
N PRO A 36 12.40 -8.05 8.92
CA PRO A 36 12.26 -6.61 9.00
C PRO A 36 13.62 -5.91 8.90
N CYS A 37 13.73 -5.03 7.91
CA CYS A 37 14.89 -4.17 7.71
C CYS A 37 14.42 -2.81 7.19
N GLY A 38 14.97 -1.73 7.73
CA GLY A 38 14.70 -0.38 7.29
C GLY A 38 15.94 0.48 7.38
N ALA A 39 15.98 1.53 6.56
CA ALA A 39 17.02 2.53 6.56
C ALA A 39 16.43 3.92 6.74
N ALA A 40 17.10 4.77 7.52
CA ALA A 40 16.82 6.19 7.63
C ALA A 40 17.89 6.97 6.86
N ILE A 41 17.47 7.72 5.85
CA ILE A 41 18.34 8.63 5.11
C ILE A 41 18.17 10.03 5.70
N ILE A 42 19.21 10.55 6.32
CA ILE A 42 19.23 11.83 7.02
C ILE A 42 20.46 12.60 6.57
N PRO A 43 20.37 13.46 5.56
CA PRO A 43 21.51 14.25 5.06
C PRO A 43 22.10 15.17 6.10
N ASN A 44 21.26 15.91 6.86
CA ASN A 44 21.70 16.79 7.91
C ASN A 44 22.45 16.04 9.04
N PRO A 45 23.72 16.35 9.32
CA PRO A 45 24.52 15.60 10.29
C PRO A 45 24.05 15.80 11.73
N GLU A 46 23.54 16.98 12.09
CA GLU A 46 23.04 17.27 13.43
C GLU A 46 21.76 16.48 13.70
N LEU A 47 20.79 16.55 12.78
CA LEU A 47 19.56 15.79 12.85
C LEU A 47 19.83 14.27 12.88
N ARG A 48 20.81 13.80 12.09
CA ARG A 48 21.21 12.39 12.09
C ARG A 48 21.85 11.96 13.43
N GLN A 49 22.64 12.83 14.06
CA GLN A 49 23.23 12.54 15.36
C GLN A 49 22.13 12.48 16.46
N GLU A 50 21.19 13.41 16.42
CA GLU A 50 20.06 13.43 17.34
C GLU A 50 19.18 12.18 17.17
N PHE A 51 18.83 11.83 15.94
CA PHE A 51 18.09 10.60 15.62
C PHE A 51 18.79 9.36 16.19
N ARG A 52 20.10 9.21 15.95
CA ARG A 52 20.89 8.09 16.48
C ARG A 52 20.91 8.05 18.00
N ARG A 53 21.02 9.20 18.65
CA ARG A 53 21.02 9.30 20.12
C ARG A 53 19.69 8.82 20.69
N ASN A 54 18.58 9.24 20.10
CA ASN A 54 17.24 8.90 20.57
C ASN A 54 16.83 7.44 20.23
N MET A 55 17.44 6.83 19.24
CA MET A 55 17.22 5.41 18.93
C MET A 55 17.89 4.42 19.91
N ARG A 56 18.87 4.86 20.71
CA ARG A 56 19.62 3.97 21.62
C ARG A 56 18.70 3.34 22.64
N GLY A 57 18.71 2.00 22.69
CA GLY A 57 17.91 1.22 23.64
C GLY A 57 16.43 1.06 23.28
N ILE A 58 15.94 1.75 22.22
CA ILE A 58 14.55 1.67 21.77
C ILE A 58 14.44 0.78 20.52
N ALA A 59 15.33 0.98 19.54
CA ALA A 59 15.31 0.19 18.30
C ALA A 59 16.00 -1.15 18.50
N ALA A 60 15.31 -2.23 18.13
CA ALA A 60 15.89 -3.56 18.08
C ALA A 60 17.00 -3.63 17.01
N HIS A 61 18.02 -4.45 17.28
CA HIS A 61 19.04 -4.74 16.28
C HIS A 61 18.46 -5.54 15.13
N ILE A 62 18.85 -5.18 13.91
CA ILE A 62 18.48 -5.93 12.71
C ILE A 62 19.23 -7.26 12.70
N GLY A 63 18.50 -8.37 12.54
CA GLY A 63 19.10 -9.69 12.42
C GLY A 63 19.92 -9.86 11.14
N VAL A 64 20.97 -10.70 11.18
CA VAL A 64 21.86 -10.92 10.03
C VAL A 64 21.11 -11.40 8.78
N PHE A 65 20.11 -12.24 8.93
CA PHE A 65 19.28 -12.71 7.80
C PHE A 65 18.48 -11.59 7.14
N ALA A 66 18.00 -10.61 7.92
CA ALA A 66 17.30 -9.46 7.38
C ALA A 66 18.23 -8.54 6.58
N TYR A 67 19.48 -8.35 7.03
CA TYR A 67 20.50 -7.63 6.25
C TYR A 67 20.81 -8.34 4.94
N THR A 68 21.11 -9.64 5.00
CA THR A 68 21.44 -10.46 3.82
C THR A 68 20.28 -10.46 2.81
N ALA A 69 19.05 -10.60 3.30
CA ALA A 69 17.88 -10.56 2.43
C ALA A 69 17.65 -9.18 1.81
N ALA A 70 17.84 -8.10 2.58
CA ALA A 70 17.72 -6.73 2.06
C ALA A 70 18.80 -6.43 1.01
N GLU A 71 20.05 -6.83 1.25
CA GLU A 71 21.14 -6.71 0.27
C GLU A 71 20.82 -7.46 -1.02
N ALA A 72 20.39 -8.72 -0.91
CA ALA A 72 20.03 -9.54 -2.06
C ALA A 72 18.86 -8.94 -2.84
N ALA A 73 17.84 -8.46 -2.15
CA ALA A 73 16.67 -7.82 -2.76
C ALA A 73 17.05 -6.57 -3.57
N TYR A 74 17.85 -5.67 -3.00
CA TYR A 74 18.28 -4.45 -3.69
C TYR A 74 19.30 -4.73 -4.82
N LYS A 75 20.13 -5.76 -4.68
CA LYS A 75 21.19 -6.07 -5.65
C LYS A 75 20.70 -6.91 -6.83
N TYR A 76 19.75 -7.80 -6.60
CA TYR A 76 19.32 -8.79 -7.59
C TYR A 76 17.82 -8.79 -7.86
N GLY A 77 17.02 -8.05 -7.10
CA GLY A 77 15.56 -8.11 -7.15
C GLY A 77 14.90 -7.29 -8.25
N GLU A 78 15.65 -6.48 -9.01
CA GLU A 78 15.10 -5.58 -10.04
C GLU A 78 14.25 -6.31 -11.09
N PRO A 79 14.65 -7.44 -11.68
CA PRO A 79 13.82 -8.14 -12.67
C PRO A 79 12.48 -8.57 -12.08
N TRP A 80 12.49 -9.16 -10.89
CA TRP A 80 11.28 -9.55 -10.17
C TRP A 80 10.37 -8.34 -9.86
N TYR A 81 10.96 -7.23 -9.46
CA TYR A 81 10.23 -5.99 -9.17
C TYR A 81 9.51 -5.46 -10.42
N GLN A 82 10.15 -5.47 -11.58
CA GLN A 82 9.53 -5.03 -12.83
C GLN A 82 8.32 -5.92 -13.23
N GLU A 83 8.45 -7.23 -13.11
CA GLU A 83 7.34 -8.16 -13.33
C GLU A 83 6.18 -7.94 -12.34
N LEU A 84 6.51 -7.74 -11.06
CA LEU A 84 5.52 -7.40 -10.03
C LEU A 84 4.77 -6.10 -10.37
N MET A 85 5.48 -5.06 -10.79
CA MET A 85 4.86 -3.78 -11.15
C MET A 85 3.90 -3.90 -12.33
N GLN A 86 4.25 -4.71 -13.33
CA GLN A 86 3.35 -5.02 -14.44
C GLN A 86 2.10 -5.76 -13.94
N TYR A 87 2.30 -6.81 -13.15
CA TYR A 87 1.21 -7.62 -12.59
C TYR A 87 0.24 -6.79 -11.74
N LEU A 88 0.76 -5.95 -10.84
CA LEU A 88 -0.05 -5.06 -10.01
C LEU A 88 -0.77 -4.00 -10.86
N GLY A 89 -0.14 -3.51 -11.91
CA GLY A 89 -0.75 -2.59 -12.87
C GLY A 89 -1.99 -3.18 -13.52
N GLU A 90 -1.92 -4.43 -13.95
CA GLU A 90 -3.04 -5.17 -14.53
C GLU A 90 -4.15 -5.46 -13.49
N ASN A 91 -3.78 -5.85 -12.26
CA ASN A 91 -4.75 -6.02 -11.17
C ASN A 91 -5.50 -4.71 -10.89
N ARG A 92 -4.78 -3.59 -10.87
CA ARG A 92 -5.39 -2.27 -10.67
C ARG A 92 -6.35 -1.90 -11.79
N LYS A 93 -5.99 -2.18 -13.04
CA LYS A 93 -6.86 -1.94 -14.20
C LYS A 93 -8.15 -2.73 -14.08
N LEU A 94 -8.04 -4.03 -13.79
CA LEU A 94 -9.20 -4.91 -13.56
C LEU A 94 -10.09 -4.37 -12.43
N LEU A 95 -9.50 -4.03 -11.28
CA LEU A 95 -10.24 -3.48 -10.15
C LEU A 95 -11.01 -2.20 -10.53
N LYS A 96 -10.34 -1.28 -11.22
CA LYS A 96 -10.95 -0.01 -11.66
C LYS A 96 -12.13 -0.26 -12.60
N GLU A 97 -11.96 -1.13 -13.58
CA GLU A 97 -13.00 -1.48 -14.55
C GLU A 97 -14.21 -2.14 -13.88
N GLU A 98 -13.98 -3.02 -12.92
CA GLU A 98 -15.05 -3.76 -12.27
C GLU A 98 -15.81 -2.94 -11.22
N ILE A 99 -15.11 -2.12 -10.43
CA ILE A 99 -15.76 -1.22 -9.44
C ILE A 99 -16.59 -0.15 -10.16
N SER A 100 -16.13 0.37 -11.30
CA SER A 100 -16.88 1.39 -12.05
C SER A 100 -18.24 0.90 -12.62
N LYS A 101 -18.46 -0.42 -12.67
CA LYS A 101 -19.74 -1.05 -13.11
C LYS A 101 -20.76 -1.17 -11.98
N ILE A 102 -20.37 -0.88 -10.75
CA ILE A 102 -21.24 -0.99 -9.58
C ILE A 102 -21.72 0.41 -9.21
N GLU A 103 -23.04 0.62 -9.31
CA GLU A 103 -23.66 1.91 -8.98
C GLU A 103 -23.38 2.32 -7.52
N GLY A 104 -23.02 3.57 -7.34
CA GLY A 104 -22.73 4.13 -6.03
C GLY A 104 -21.30 3.91 -5.52
N LEU A 105 -20.50 3.03 -6.16
CA LEU A 105 -19.10 2.88 -5.84
C LEU A 105 -18.22 3.77 -6.68
N SER A 106 -17.21 4.37 -6.05
CA SER A 106 -16.16 5.12 -6.75
C SER A 106 -14.79 4.71 -6.24
N LEU A 107 -13.85 4.46 -7.16
CA LEU A 107 -12.48 4.14 -6.82
C LEU A 107 -11.63 5.41 -6.86
N TYR A 108 -11.16 5.85 -5.70
CA TYR A 108 -10.06 6.80 -5.61
C TYR A 108 -8.77 6.03 -5.78
N GLY A 109 -8.26 6.06 -7.01
CA GLY A 109 -7.08 5.28 -7.36
C GLY A 109 -5.82 5.91 -6.81
N PRO A 110 -5.05 5.23 -5.97
CA PRO A 110 -3.71 5.67 -5.69
C PRO A 110 -2.87 5.58 -6.97
N GLU A 111 -2.10 6.63 -7.23
CA GLU A 111 -1.08 6.59 -8.28
C GLU A 111 0.06 5.63 -7.89
N ALA A 112 0.08 5.19 -6.64
CA ALA A 112 1.04 4.30 -6.01
C ALA A 112 0.35 3.29 -5.07
N THR A 113 1.09 2.32 -4.58
CA THR A 113 0.67 1.24 -3.69
C THR A 113 -0.26 0.20 -4.35
N TYR A 114 -0.61 -0.81 -3.58
CA TYR A 114 -1.55 -1.88 -3.93
C TYR A 114 -2.81 -1.84 -3.03
N LEU A 115 -3.13 -0.65 -2.52
CA LEU A 115 -4.26 -0.40 -1.65
C LEU A 115 -5.26 0.48 -2.38
N ALA A 116 -6.44 -0.04 -2.64
CA ALA A 116 -7.54 0.70 -3.24
C ALA A 116 -8.37 1.40 -2.16
N TRP A 117 -8.72 2.65 -2.39
CA TRP A 117 -9.59 3.44 -1.54
C TRP A 117 -10.94 3.59 -2.25
N ILE A 118 -11.97 2.90 -1.75
CA ILE A 118 -13.28 2.78 -2.40
C ILE A 118 -14.29 3.61 -1.60
N ASP A 119 -14.86 4.59 -2.26
CA ASP A 119 -15.95 5.41 -1.77
C ASP A 119 -17.28 4.68 -1.95
N CYS A 120 -18.00 4.52 -0.86
CA CYS A 120 -19.32 3.88 -0.78
C CYS A 120 -20.43 4.88 -0.42
N SER A 121 -20.15 6.18 -0.31
CA SER A 121 -21.10 7.20 0.19
C SER A 121 -22.40 7.28 -0.61
N LYS A 122 -22.37 6.91 -1.89
CA LYS A 122 -23.53 6.92 -2.78
C LYS A 122 -24.25 5.57 -2.88
N THR A 123 -23.83 4.58 -2.10
CA THR A 123 -24.45 3.24 -2.13
C THR A 123 -25.66 3.12 -1.22
N GLY A 124 -25.85 4.03 -0.27
CA GLY A 124 -26.88 3.91 0.78
C GLY A 124 -26.63 2.77 1.77
N LEU A 125 -25.37 2.33 1.92
CA LEU A 125 -24.97 1.37 2.95
C LEU A 125 -24.80 2.08 4.29
N ASP A 126 -25.39 1.54 5.37
CA ASP A 126 -25.18 2.05 6.72
C ASP A 126 -23.78 1.75 7.23
N ASP A 127 -23.28 0.54 6.99
CA ASP A 127 -21.93 0.08 7.33
C ASP A 127 -21.27 -0.59 6.10
N PRO A 128 -20.57 0.19 5.25
CA PRO A 128 -19.89 -0.37 4.08
C PRO A 128 -18.90 -1.49 4.41
N PRO A 129 -17.99 -1.37 5.40
CA PRO A 129 -17.07 -2.44 5.75
C PRO A 129 -17.75 -3.76 6.07
N ASP A 130 -18.81 -3.75 6.89
CA ASP A 130 -19.54 -4.97 7.27
C ASP A 130 -20.25 -5.59 6.06
N PHE A 131 -20.76 -4.77 5.14
CA PHE A 131 -21.34 -5.27 3.90
C PHE A 131 -20.33 -6.07 3.06
N PHE A 132 -19.10 -5.56 2.88
CA PHE A 132 -18.04 -6.27 2.16
C PHE A 132 -17.61 -7.55 2.89
N ILE A 133 -17.47 -7.49 4.22
CA ILE A 133 -17.10 -8.65 5.04
C ILE A 133 -18.17 -9.75 4.94
N ASN A 134 -19.44 -9.40 5.01
CA ASN A 134 -20.56 -10.34 4.86
C ASN A 134 -20.67 -10.94 3.46
N ALA A 135 -20.20 -10.20 2.44
CA ALA A 135 -20.01 -10.73 1.10
C ALA A 135 -18.79 -11.67 0.97
N GLY A 136 -18.04 -11.88 2.04
CA GLY A 136 -16.83 -12.70 2.09
C GLY A 136 -15.60 -12.02 1.49
N VAL A 137 -15.56 -10.69 1.52
CA VAL A 137 -14.42 -9.87 1.06
C VAL A 137 -13.86 -9.07 2.20
N GLY A 138 -12.66 -9.45 2.67
CA GLY A 138 -11.95 -8.75 3.74
C GLY A 138 -11.47 -7.37 3.29
N VAL A 139 -11.91 -6.33 3.98
CA VAL A 139 -11.50 -4.94 3.78
C VAL A 139 -11.08 -4.31 5.10
N HIS A 140 -10.33 -3.21 5.03
CA HIS A 140 -10.11 -2.36 6.20
C HIS A 140 -11.18 -1.28 6.25
N ARG A 141 -11.64 -0.99 7.45
CA ARG A 141 -12.63 0.05 7.74
C ARG A 141 -12.03 1.43 7.46
N GLY A 142 -12.75 2.25 6.70
CA GLY A 142 -12.29 3.59 6.34
C GLY A 142 -12.22 4.53 7.54
N GLU A 143 -13.04 4.31 8.58
CA GLU A 143 -13.02 5.09 9.82
C GLU A 143 -11.64 5.13 10.50
N TRP A 144 -10.82 4.06 10.34
CA TRP A 144 -9.44 4.05 10.85
C TRP A 144 -8.53 5.04 10.12
N PHE A 145 -9.00 5.58 9.01
CA PHE A 145 -8.30 6.53 8.15
C PHE A 145 -9.06 7.85 8.00
N GLY A 146 -10.12 8.05 8.80
CA GLY A 146 -10.86 9.30 8.90
C GLY A 146 -12.21 9.38 8.19
N ASP A 147 -12.65 8.32 7.48
CA ASP A 147 -13.96 8.33 6.81
C ASP A 147 -14.64 6.97 6.81
N SER A 148 -15.77 6.86 7.52
CA SER A 148 -16.54 5.61 7.65
C SER A 148 -17.27 5.19 6.37
N GLN A 149 -17.46 6.10 5.40
CA GLN A 149 -18.08 5.79 4.12
C GLN A 149 -17.13 5.16 3.10
N PHE A 150 -15.88 4.94 3.50
CA PHE A 150 -14.87 4.31 2.66
C PHE A 150 -14.46 2.92 3.16
N VAL A 151 -13.96 2.13 2.23
CA VAL A 151 -13.29 0.87 2.54
C VAL A 151 -11.93 0.82 1.85
N ARG A 152 -10.93 0.20 2.50
CA ARG A 152 -9.62 -0.02 1.90
C ARG A 152 -9.46 -1.48 1.53
N LEU A 153 -9.35 -1.74 0.22
CA LEU A 153 -9.14 -3.08 -0.34
C LEU A 153 -7.68 -3.25 -0.77
N ASN A 154 -7.06 -4.35 -0.37
CA ASN A 154 -5.73 -4.73 -0.84
C ASN A 154 -5.85 -5.58 -2.11
N PHE A 155 -5.30 -5.12 -3.25
CA PHE A 155 -5.28 -5.84 -4.52
C PHE A 155 -3.90 -6.45 -4.87
N GLY A 156 -2.95 -6.40 -3.94
CA GLY A 156 -1.65 -7.07 -4.03
C GLY A 156 -1.76 -8.57 -3.73
N CYS A 157 -2.55 -9.27 -4.53
CA CYS A 157 -2.83 -10.69 -4.41
C CYS A 157 -2.85 -11.38 -5.78
N PRO A 158 -2.89 -12.74 -5.85
CA PRO A 158 -3.10 -13.46 -7.09
C PRO A 158 -4.37 -12.98 -7.82
N ARG A 159 -4.30 -12.89 -9.15
CA ARG A 159 -5.39 -12.44 -10.03
C ARG A 159 -6.70 -13.17 -9.75
N SER A 160 -6.65 -14.48 -9.63
CA SER A 160 -7.83 -15.32 -9.37
C SER A 160 -8.55 -14.94 -8.07
N ARG A 161 -7.78 -14.54 -7.03
CA ARG A 161 -8.36 -14.08 -5.77
C ARG A 161 -9.01 -12.71 -5.89
N LEU A 162 -8.43 -11.82 -6.67
CA LEU A 162 -9.04 -10.53 -6.97
C LEU A 162 -10.33 -10.68 -7.77
N GLU A 163 -10.33 -11.53 -8.80
CA GLU A 163 -11.50 -11.85 -9.62
C GLU A 163 -12.64 -12.45 -8.78
N GLU A 164 -12.31 -13.36 -7.87
CA GLU A 164 -13.28 -13.93 -6.93
C GLU A 164 -13.87 -12.86 -6.01
N ALA A 165 -13.03 -12.00 -5.43
CA ALA A 165 -13.49 -10.90 -4.57
C ALA A 165 -14.44 -9.96 -5.34
N LEU A 166 -14.09 -9.56 -6.55
CA LEU A 166 -14.91 -8.71 -7.40
C LEU A 166 -16.25 -9.38 -7.77
N SER A 167 -16.24 -10.67 -8.05
CA SER A 167 -17.47 -11.45 -8.29
C SER A 167 -18.39 -11.45 -7.08
N ARG A 168 -17.84 -11.65 -5.88
CA ARG A 168 -18.61 -11.60 -4.61
C ARG A 168 -19.20 -10.21 -4.35
N ILE A 169 -18.42 -9.15 -4.55
CA ILE A 169 -18.90 -7.77 -4.41
C ILE A 169 -20.09 -7.52 -5.35
N LYS A 170 -19.92 -7.82 -6.64
CA LYS A 170 -21.00 -7.64 -7.63
C LYS A 170 -22.26 -8.41 -7.26
N LYS A 171 -22.12 -9.66 -6.86
CA LYS A 171 -23.26 -10.50 -6.43
C LYS A 171 -23.98 -9.88 -5.24
N ALA A 172 -23.23 -9.40 -4.23
CA ALA A 172 -23.82 -8.78 -3.04
C ALA A 172 -24.60 -7.51 -3.40
N PHE A 173 -24.07 -6.65 -4.28
CA PHE A 173 -24.78 -5.46 -4.74
C PHE A 173 -26.01 -5.78 -5.59
N SER A 174 -25.95 -6.80 -6.46
CA SER A 174 -27.10 -7.21 -7.28
C SER A 174 -28.25 -7.84 -6.49
N GLN A 175 -28.00 -8.33 -5.28
CA GLN A 175 -28.98 -8.94 -4.38
C GLN A 175 -29.65 -7.93 -3.44
N ARG A 176 -29.28 -6.66 -3.48
CA ARG A 176 -29.89 -5.57 -2.68
C ARG A 176 -31.15 -4.97 -3.32
N ASN A 177 -31.34 -5.20 -4.61
CA ASN A 177 -32.49 -4.65 -5.39
C ASN A 177 -33.71 -5.55 -5.29
#